data_e42045920159acf0c1b44e34ee8f6dc9
#
_entry.id   e42045920159acf0c1b44e34ee8f6dc9
#
_cell.length_a   1.000
_cell.length_b   1.000
_cell.length_c   1.000
_cell.angle_alpha   90.00
_cell.angle_beta   90.00
_cell.angle_gamma   90.00
#
_symmetry.space_group_name_H-M   'P 1'
#
loop_
_entity.id
_entity.type
_entity.pdbx_description
1 polymer ?
#
loop_
_entity_poly.entity_id
_entity_poly.type
_entity_poly.pdbx_seq_one_letter_code
_entity_poly.pdbx_strand_id
1 'polypeptide(L)'
;MNSILDYETNKLYFFHELTHAIQTRYLDDHEECSFYNGKTGMFLTEGATQYTAEILYHLSNGTNLQYREQPNTVRGHLEHTPYSPLSEYQFNGNILMLLSGSLGIPLNQLLALGFRKDGRQLLKEMYEVFPGNTGKFEEFMFDLEKIYSIDKLIIAGYTNQLQGDMVNIQMQDGQQFKGNIESQGEIINKIERDLAANFIANNDTDYVLQNYQKISMYLTTPQLKQNFMNAIQELSTFQNNQSIEQSSSEIRR
;
A
#
# COMPACT_ATOMS: atom_id res chain seq x y z
N MET A 1 -9.91 -4.47 34.65
CA MET A 1 -10.26 -3.62 33.47
C MET A 1 -9.62 -4.07 32.16
N ASN A 2 -8.76 -5.09 32.15
CA ASN A 2 -8.03 -5.56 30.94
C ASN A 2 -8.83 -6.56 30.07
N SER A 3 -9.91 -7.16 30.57
CA SER A 3 -10.57 -8.29 29.88
C SER A 3 -11.34 -7.94 28.60
N ILE A 4 -11.86 -6.72 28.47
CA ILE A 4 -12.63 -6.31 27.28
C ILE A 4 -11.69 -5.93 26.14
N LEU A 5 -10.61 -5.21 26.44
CA LEU A 5 -9.57 -4.88 25.45
C LEU A 5 -8.91 -6.15 24.91
N ASP A 6 -8.64 -7.14 25.76
CA ASP A 6 -8.11 -8.44 25.35
C ASP A 6 -9.05 -9.20 24.41
N TYR A 7 -10.37 -9.15 24.66
CA TYR A 7 -11.36 -9.84 23.83
C TYR A 7 -11.44 -9.22 22.41
N GLU A 8 -11.54 -7.90 22.31
CA GLU A 8 -11.66 -7.21 21.03
C GLU A 8 -10.36 -7.33 20.20
N THR A 9 -9.22 -7.25 20.87
CA THR A 9 -7.91 -7.48 20.25
C THR A 9 -7.80 -8.91 19.74
N ASN A 10 -8.13 -9.90 20.54
CA ASN A 10 -8.09 -11.31 20.16
C ASN A 10 -9.06 -11.64 19.02
N LYS A 11 -10.23 -10.97 18.98
CA LYS A 11 -11.20 -11.14 17.89
C LYS A 11 -10.66 -10.62 16.55
N LEU A 12 -9.96 -9.47 16.55
CA LEU A 12 -9.31 -8.96 15.35
C LEU A 12 -8.19 -9.87 14.89
N TYR A 13 -7.31 -10.32 15.80
CA TYR A 13 -6.28 -11.30 15.48
C TYR A 13 -6.86 -12.61 14.92
N PHE A 14 -7.95 -13.08 15.48
CA PHE A 14 -8.65 -14.26 14.96
C PHE A 14 -9.08 -14.05 13.50
N PHE A 15 -9.65 -12.91 13.15
CA PHE A 15 -10.01 -12.62 11.75
C PHE A 15 -8.78 -12.46 10.85
N HIS A 16 -7.68 -11.92 11.38
CA HIS A 16 -6.42 -11.83 10.65
C HIS A 16 -5.88 -13.23 10.28
N GLU A 17 -5.73 -14.10 11.26
CA GLU A 17 -5.26 -15.48 11.03
C GLU A 17 -6.23 -16.31 10.18
N LEU A 18 -7.55 -16.14 10.38
CA LEU A 18 -8.56 -16.77 9.56
C LEU A 18 -8.45 -16.33 8.09
N THR A 19 -8.17 -15.06 7.85
CA THR A 19 -7.98 -14.54 6.49
C THR A 19 -6.75 -15.15 5.83
N HIS A 20 -5.63 -15.24 6.54
CA HIS A 20 -4.44 -15.96 6.06
C HIS A 20 -4.77 -17.42 5.72
N ALA A 21 -5.46 -18.13 6.62
CA ALA A 21 -5.82 -19.52 6.39
C ALA A 21 -6.69 -19.72 5.14
N ILE A 22 -7.59 -18.78 4.85
CA ILE A 22 -8.45 -18.83 3.65
C ILE A 22 -7.65 -18.50 2.37
N GLN A 23 -6.68 -17.61 2.47
CA GLN A 23 -5.85 -17.16 1.34
C GLN A 23 -4.70 -18.12 1.03
N THR A 24 -4.32 -18.97 2.00
CA THR A 24 -3.16 -19.86 1.88
C THR A 24 -3.45 -21.05 0.97
N ARG A 25 -2.47 -21.38 0.14
CA ARG A 25 -2.43 -22.56 -0.73
C ARG A 25 -1.09 -23.26 -0.58
N TYR A 26 -1.16 -24.57 -0.44
CA TYR A 26 0.02 -25.42 -0.39
C TYR A 26 0.26 -26.01 -1.76
N LEU A 27 1.41 -25.73 -2.34
CA LEU A 27 1.91 -26.33 -3.56
C LEU A 27 2.98 -27.37 -3.19
N ASP A 28 3.39 -28.20 -4.16
CA ASP A 28 4.31 -29.32 -3.90
C ASP A 28 5.65 -28.87 -3.31
N ASP A 29 6.11 -27.68 -3.65
CA ASP A 29 7.44 -27.15 -3.32
C ASP A 29 7.41 -25.89 -2.45
N HIS A 30 6.27 -25.21 -2.31
CA HIS A 30 6.16 -23.99 -1.52
C HIS A 30 4.71 -23.66 -1.11
N GLU A 31 4.59 -22.70 -0.24
CA GLU A 31 3.32 -22.10 0.18
C GLU A 31 3.12 -20.76 -0.53
N GLU A 32 1.90 -20.53 -1.00
CA GLU A 32 1.45 -19.23 -1.49
C GLU A 32 0.30 -18.71 -0.63
N CYS A 33 0.31 -17.40 -0.36
CA CYS A 33 -0.74 -16.74 0.40
C CYS A 33 -1.00 -15.35 -0.16
N SER A 34 -2.20 -15.10 -0.67
CA SER A 34 -2.56 -13.81 -1.24
C SER A 34 -1.59 -13.37 -2.35
N PHE A 35 -0.81 -12.30 -2.12
CA PHE A 35 0.22 -11.81 -3.04
C PHE A 35 1.60 -12.45 -2.82
N TYR A 36 1.76 -13.26 -1.80
CA TYR A 36 3.01 -13.95 -1.49
C TYR A 36 3.16 -15.23 -2.30
N ASN A 37 4.31 -15.40 -2.93
CA ASN A 37 4.62 -16.54 -3.81
C ASN A 37 5.75 -17.44 -3.28
N GLY A 38 5.91 -17.50 -1.97
CA GLY A 38 7.01 -18.25 -1.32
C GLY A 38 8.32 -17.45 -1.21
N LYS A 39 8.44 -16.26 -1.83
CA LYS A 39 9.66 -15.43 -1.85
C LYS A 39 9.41 -13.96 -1.55
N THR A 40 8.46 -13.37 -2.25
CA THR A 40 8.14 -11.93 -2.14
C THR A 40 6.64 -11.73 -2.14
N GLY A 41 6.18 -10.57 -1.64
CA GLY A 41 4.77 -10.20 -1.62
C GLY A 41 4.14 -10.22 -0.24
N MET A 42 4.90 -10.57 0.81
CA MET A 42 4.36 -10.62 2.17
C MET A 42 3.88 -9.24 2.65
N PHE A 43 4.56 -8.17 2.27
CA PHE A 43 4.12 -6.81 2.60
C PHE A 43 2.67 -6.53 2.14
N LEU A 44 2.34 -6.84 0.89
CA LEU A 44 0.98 -6.66 0.36
C LEU A 44 0.00 -7.67 0.97
N THR A 45 0.45 -8.90 1.20
CA THR A 45 -0.35 -9.95 1.83
C THR A 45 -0.80 -9.53 3.22
N GLU A 46 0.12 -9.08 4.07
CA GLU A 46 -0.19 -8.60 5.42
C GLU A 46 -1.17 -7.42 5.39
N GLY A 47 -0.94 -6.45 4.50
CA GLY A 47 -1.84 -5.31 4.33
C GLY A 47 -3.24 -5.70 3.89
N ALA A 48 -3.36 -6.60 2.92
CA ALA A 48 -4.65 -7.10 2.41
C ALA A 48 -5.37 -7.94 3.47
N THR A 49 -4.63 -8.78 4.20
CA THR A 49 -5.14 -9.62 5.29
C THR A 49 -5.66 -8.75 6.43
N GLN A 50 -4.88 -7.78 6.88
CA GLN A 50 -5.29 -6.87 7.96
C GLN A 50 -6.53 -6.07 7.58
N TYR A 51 -6.57 -5.52 6.36
CA TYR A 51 -7.71 -4.75 5.90
C TYR A 51 -8.98 -5.62 5.81
N THR A 52 -8.85 -6.84 5.32
CA THR A 52 -9.96 -7.80 5.27
C THR A 52 -10.42 -8.20 6.69
N ALA A 53 -9.49 -8.43 7.60
CA ALA A 53 -9.79 -8.72 9.01
C ALA A 53 -10.56 -7.57 9.68
N GLU A 54 -10.19 -6.32 9.42
CA GLU A 54 -10.91 -5.15 9.92
C GLU A 54 -12.33 -5.07 9.37
N ILE A 55 -12.54 -5.36 8.08
CA ILE A 55 -13.89 -5.45 7.49
C ILE A 55 -14.71 -6.51 8.22
N LEU A 56 -14.17 -7.72 8.39
CA LEU A 56 -14.86 -8.83 9.07
C LEU A 56 -15.17 -8.49 10.54
N TYR A 57 -14.23 -7.85 11.22
CA TYR A 57 -14.41 -7.39 12.59
C TYR A 57 -15.59 -6.40 12.69
N HIS A 58 -15.63 -5.37 11.84
CA HIS A 58 -16.71 -4.39 11.84
C HIS A 58 -18.06 -5.01 11.47
N LEU A 59 -18.09 -5.88 10.47
CA LEU A 59 -19.31 -6.62 10.09
C LEU A 59 -19.82 -7.48 11.25
N SER A 60 -18.92 -8.19 11.96
CA SER A 60 -19.29 -9.04 13.09
C SER A 60 -19.83 -8.25 14.29
N ASN A 61 -19.51 -6.97 14.40
CA ASN A 61 -19.98 -6.07 15.43
C ASN A 61 -21.20 -5.24 14.99
N GLY A 62 -21.75 -5.48 13.79
CA GLY A 62 -22.87 -4.71 13.22
C GLY A 62 -22.49 -3.25 12.91
N THR A 63 -21.20 -2.97 12.72
CA THR A 63 -20.67 -1.65 12.37
C THR A 63 -20.08 -1.67 10.97
N ASN A 64 -19.99 -0.51 10.33
CA ASN A 64 -19.30 -0.38 9.06
C ASN A 64 -17.86 0.10 9.29
N LEU A 65 -16.93 -0.40 8.48
CA LEU A 65 -15.57 0.14 8.44
C LEU A 65 -15.64 1.59 7.97
N GLN A 66 -15.40 2.51 8.90
CA GLN A 66 -15.18 3.90 8.52
C GLN A 66 -13.73 4.01 8.08
N TYR A 67 -13.51 4.50 6.87
CA TYR A 67 -12.18 4.82 6.39
C TYR A 67 -11.48 5.72 7.40
N ARG A 68 -10.33 5.30 7.89
CA ARG A 68 -9.51 6.15 8.75
C ARG A 68 -9.02 7.33 7.91
N GLU A 69 -9.40 8.53 8.34
CA GLU A 69 -9.06 9.77 7.64
C GLU A 69 -7.58 10.15 7.77
N GLN A 70 -6.82 9.46 8.63
CA GLN A 70 -5.41 9.78 8.86
C GLN A 70 -4.51 8.60 8.47
N PRO A 71 -3.66 8.79 7.45
CA PRO A 71 -2.63 7.80 7.14
C PRO A 71 -1.62 7.74 8.29
N ASN A 72 -1.26 6.53 8.73
CA ASN A 72 -0.10 6.37 9.58
C ASN A 72 1.13 6.74 8.78
N THR A 73 1.90 7.65 9.30
CA THR A 73 3.23 7.92 8.79
C THR A 73 4.19 6.86 9.33
N VAL A 74 5.21 6.50 8.56
CA VAL A 74 6.32 5.64 9.02
C VAL A 74 6.91 6.13 10.34
N ARG A 75 6.93 7.44 10.57
CA ARG A 75 7.31 8.05 11.84
C ARG A 75 6.41 7.64 13.00
N GLY A 76 5.15 7.35 12.78
CA GLY A 76 4.25 6.83 13.83
C GLY A 76 4.70 5.49 14.40
N HIS A 77 5.34 4.64 13.60
CA HIS A 77 6.02 3.44 14.11
C HIS A 77 7.28 3.76 14.91
N LEU A 78 7.96 4.87 14.60
CA LEU A 78 9.22 5.29 15.22
C LEU A 78 9.02 6.13 16.48
N GLU A 79 7.89 6.81 16.62
CA GLU A 79 7.60 7.74 17.73
C GLU A 79 6.87 7.09 18.92
N HIS A 80 7.00 5.78 19.14
CA HIS A 80 6.47 5.08 20.30
C HIS A 80 4.99 5.35 20.64
N THR A 81 4.13 5.45 19.64
CA THR A 81 2.71 5.36 19.91
C THR A 81 2.42 3.97 20.52
N PRO A 82 1.64 3.88 21.60
CA PRO A 82 1.36 2.60 22.23
C PRO A 82 0.81 1.65 21.15
N TYR A 83 1.49 0.53 21.04
CA TYR A 83 1.24 -0.53 20.08
C TYR A 83 -0.25 -0.89 20.11
N SER A 84 -0.97 -0.50 19.08
CA SER A 84 -2.30 -1.03 18.82
C SER A 84 -2.14 -2.07 17.72
N PRO A 85 -2.66 -3.29 17.86
CA PRO A 85 -2.65 -4.29 16.79
C PRO A 85 -3.19 -3.75 15.46
N LEU A 86 -4.12 -2.79 15.55
CA LEU A 86 -4.69 -2.06 14.42
C LEU A 86 -3.68 -1.12 13.72
N SER A 87 -2.57 -0.74 14.36
CA SER A 87 -1.58 0.18 13.80
C SER A 87 -0.41 -0.54 13.11
N GLU A 88 -0.21 -1.82 13.37
CA GLU A 88 0.95 -2.58 12.90
C GLU A 88 1.02 -2.64 11.37
N TYR A 89 -0.12 -2.86 10.69
CA TYR A 89 -0.21 -3.00 9.24
C TYR A 89 -0.84 -1.79 8.55
N GLN A 90 -0.96 -0.68 9.24
CA GLN A 90 -1.65 0.50 8.69
C GLN A 90 -0.89 1.10 7.52
N PHE A 91 0.42 1.06 7.56
CA PHE A 91 1.26 1.50 6.45
C PHE A 91 1.11 0.59 5.22
N ASN A 92 1.03 -0.73 5.42
CA ASN A 92 0.76 -1.69 4.34
C ASN A 92 -0.58 -1.37 3.67
N GLY A 93 -1.59 -0.99 4.43
CA GLY A 93 -2.88 -0.54 3.94
C GLY A 93 -2.80 0.75 3.10
N ASN A 94 -1.96 1.71 3.50
CA ASN A 94 -1.75 2.94 2.74
C ASN A 94 -1.16 2.65 1.35
N ILE A 95 -0.18 1.77 1.25
CA ILE A 95 0.39 1.35 -0.04
C ILE A 95 -0.64 0.61 -0.90
N LEU A 96 -1.50 -0.22 -0.32
CA LEU A 96 -2.60 -0.84 -1.05
C LEU A 96 -3.58 0.19 -1.62
N MET A 97 -3.86 1.26 -0.88
CA MET A 97 -4.72 2.35 -1.36
C MET A 97 -4.07 3.12 -2.51
N LEU A 98 -2.78 3.43 -2.42
CA LEU A 98 -2.02 4.06 -3.50
C LEU A 98 -1.93 3.16 -4.73
N LEU A 99 -1.72 1.86 -4.52
CA LEU A 99 -1.68 0.86 -5.59
C LEU A 99 -3.05 0.74 -6.29
N SER A 100 -4.13 0.65 -5.53
CA SER A 100 -5.51 0.66 -6.04
C SER A 100 -5.78 1.89 -6.93
N GLY A 101 -5.39 3.08 -6.45
CA GLY A 101 -5.50 4.31 -7.23
C GLY A 101 -4.64 4.31 -8.50
N SER A 102 -3.38 3.90 -8.39
CA SER A 102 -2.45 3.80 -9.52
C SER A 102 -2.93 2.86 -10.62
N LEU A 103 -3.57 1.75 -10.24
CA LEU A 103 -4.16 0.78 -11.15
C LEU A 103 -5.54 1.19 -11.69
N GLY A 104 -6.16 2.23 -11.14
CA GLY A 104 -7.51 2.64 -11.50
C GLY A 104 -8.59 1.63 -11.11
N ILE A 105 -8.32 0.74 -10.14
CA ILE A 105 -9.26 -0.29 -9.68
C ILE A 105 -9.71 -0.02 -8.23
N PRO A 106 -10.97 -0.31 -7.88
CA PRO A 106 -11.44 -0.19 -6.50
C PRO A 106 -10.68 -1.11 -5.55
N LEU A 107 -10.46 -0.66 -4.30
CA LEU A 107 -9.73 -1.43 -3.29
C LEU A 107 -10.32 -2.83 -3.07
N ASN A 108 -11.65 -2.98 -3.06
CA ASN A 108 -12.30 -4.27 -2.90
C ASN A 108 -11.96 -5.26 -4.03
N GLN A 109 -11.73 -4.77 -5.25
CA GLN A 109 -11.24 -5.61 -6.35
C GLN A 109 -9.78 -6.00 -6.14
N LEU A 110 -8.93 -5.06 -5.71
CA LEU A 110 -7.54 -5.35 -5.36
C LEU A 110 -7.45 -6.40 -4.24
N LEU A 111 -8.25 -6.26 -3.19
CA LEU A 111 -8.32 -7.26 -2.10
C LEU A 111 -8.79 -8.63 -2.62
N ALA A 112 -9.78 -8.65 -3.53
CA ALA A 112 -10.28 -9.88 -4.13
C ALA A 112 -9.21 -10.65 -4.95
N LEU A 113 -8.21 -9.96 -5.51
CA LEU A 113 -7.08 -10.62 -6.16
C LEU A 113 -6.30 -11.53 -5.20
N GLY A 114 -6.18 -11.12 -3.94
CA GLY A 114 -5.52 -11.92 -2.90
C GLY A 114 -6.18 -13.26 -2.60
N PHE A 115 -7.45 -13.46 -2.97
CA PHE A 115 -8.17 -14.73 -2.82
C PHE A 115 -8.13 -15.60 -4.09
N ARG A 116 -7.54 -15.12 -5.17
CA ARG A 116 -7.43 -15.86 -6.42
C ARG A 116 -6.14 -16.67 -6.47
N LYS A 117 -6.17 -17.79 -7.21
CA LYS A 117 -4.99 -18.66 -7.40
C LYS A 117 -3.80 -17.94 -8.07
N ASP A 118 -4.08 -16.92 -8.84
CA ASP A 118 -3.15 -16.17 -9.67
C ASP A 118 -3.07 -14.67 -9.27
N GLY A 119 -3.39 -14.37 -8.00
CA GLY A 119 -3.50 -12.98 -7.53
C GLY A 119 -2.26 -12.13 -7.82
N ARG A 120 -1.06 -12.68 -7.56
CA ARG A 120 0.19 -11.99 -7.85
C ARG A 120 0.45 -11.88 -9.36
N GLN A 121 0.16 -12.91 -10.13
CA GLN A 121 0.32 -12.88 -11.58
C GLN A 121 -0.62 -11.87 -12.23
N LEU A 122 -1.88 -11.83 -11.80
CA LEU A 122 -2.83 -10.81 -12.27
C LEU A 122 -2.36 -9.40 -11.92
N LEU A 123 -1.86 -9.18 -10.70
CA LEU A 123 -1.30 -7.90 -10.30
C LEU A 123 -0.10 -7.52 -11.17
N LYS A 124 0.79 -8.46 -11.47
CA LYS A 124 1.91 -8.28 -12.38
C LYS A 124 1.44 -7.87 -13.77
N GLU A 125 0.47 -8.56 -14.35
CA GLU A 125 -0.07 -8.25 -15.67
C GLU A 125 -0.71 -6.86 -15.70
N MET A 126 -1.45 -6.48 -14.66
CA MET A 126 -2.05 -5.15 -14.54
C MET A 126 -0.98 -4.06 -14.41
N TYR A 127 0.11 -4.32 -13.70
CA TYR A 127 1.20 -3.37 -13.51
C TYR A 127 2.06 -3.20 -14.76
N GLU A 128 2.28 -4.26 -15.53
CA GLU A 128 3.05 -4.25 -16.78
C GLU A 128 2.32 -3.55 -17.95
N VAL A 129 1.01 -3.43 -17.88
CA VAL A 129 0.22 -2.70 -18.89
C VAL A 129 0.54 -1.20 -18.90
N PHE A 130 1.13 -0.67 -17.81
CA PHE A 130 1.41 0.76 -17.69
C PHE A 130 2.66 1.19 -18.46
N PRO A 131 2.59 2.29 -19.23
CA PRO A 131 3.72 2.79 -20.00
C PRO A 131 4.96 3.02 -19.13
N GLY A 132 6.11 2.46 -19.57
CA GLY A 132 7.38 2.58 -18.87
C GLY A 132 7.57 1.67 -17.65
N ASN A 133 6.64 0.78 -17.36
CA ASN A 133 6.69 -0.10 -16.19
C ASN A 133 7.15 -1.54 -16.50
N THR A 134 7.51 -1.84 -17.75
CA THR A 134 8.05 -3.16 -18.11
C THR A 134 9.28 -3.49 -17.26
N GLY A 135 9.21 -4.55 -16.49
CA GLY A 135 10.28 -4.97 -15.56
C GLY A 135 10.31 -4.25 -14.20
N LYS A 136 9.53 -3.19 -14.00
CA LYS A 136 9.49 -2.47 -12.71
C LYS A 136 8.65 -3.18 -11.65
N PHE A 137 7.78 -4.10 -12.04
CA PHE A 137 6.96 -4.83 -11.08
C PHE A 137 7.81 -5.63 -10.09
N GLU A 138 8.81 -6.36 -10.57
CA GLU A 138 9.68 -7.12 -9.67
C GLU A 138 10.51 -6.19 -8.77
N GLU A 139 10.99 -5.07 -9.28
CA GLU A 139 11.67 -4.05 -8.47
C GLU A 139 10.75 -3.51 -7.38
N PHE A 140 9.49 -3.19 -7.73
CA PHE A 140 8.47 -2.76 -6.77
C PHE A 140 8.23 -3.81 -5.68
N MET A 141 8.07 -5.09 -6.05
CA MET A 141 7.87 -6.18 -5.09
C MET A 141 9.09 -6.37 -4.18
N PHE A 142 10.30 -6.24 -4.72
CA PHE A 142 11.54 -6.29 -3.93
C PHE A 142 11.67 -5.10 -2.97
N ASP A 143 11.31 -3.91 -3.40
CA ASP A 143 11.33 -2.73 -2.54
C ASP A 143 10.33 -2.86 -1.38
N LEU A 144 9.14 -3.41 -1.63
CA LEU A 144 8.19 -3.76 -0.57
C LEU A 144 8.74 -4.81 0.41
N GLU A 145 9.45 -5.83 -0.10
CA GLU A 145 10.08 -6.86 0.74
C GLU A 145 11.19 -6.30 1.63
N LYS A 146 11.97 -5.33 1.13
CA LYS A 146 12.97 -4.61 1.94
C LYS A 146 12.31 -3.85 3.09
N ILE A 147 11.22 -3.14 2.81
CA ILE A 147 10.46 -2.43 3.86
C ILE A 147 9.97 -3.42 4.91
N TYR A 148 9.33 -4.51 4.49
CA TYR A 148 8.81 -5.54 5.37
C TYR A 148 9.89 -6.17 6.23
N SER A 149 11.06 -6.44 5.68
CA SER A 149 12.19 -7.01 6.41
C SER A 149 12.75 -6.06 7.47
N ILE A 150 12.79 -4.74 7.20
CA ILE A 150 13.16 -3.73 8.21
C ILE A 150 12.07 -3.65 9.28
N ASP A 151 10.79 -3.63 8.92
CA ASP A 151 9.67 -3.59 9.87
C ASP A 151 9.72 -4.77 10.85
N LYS A 152 9.98 -5.97 10.35
CA LYS A 152 10.17 -7.14 11.23
C LYS A 152 11.26 -6.96 12.25
N LEU A 153 12.39 -6.35 11.90
CA LEU A 153 13.47 -6.05 12.84
C LEU A 153 13.08 -4.97 13.84
N ILE A 154 12.30 -3.97 13.42
CA ILE A 154 11.76 -2.94 14.32
C ILE A 154 10.84 -3.59 15.35
N ILE A 155 9.92 -4.42 14.91
CA ILE A 155 8.97 -5.17 15.77
C ILE A 155 9.72 -6.08 16.74
N ALA A 156 10.79 -6.73 16.29
CA ALA A 156 11.63 -7.58 17.12
C ALA A 156 12.53 -6.79 18.10
N GLY A 157 12.47 -5.44 18.12
CA GLY A 157 13.21 -4.60 19.07
C GLY A 157 14.63 -4.23 18.65
N TYR A 158 15.01 -4.44 17.39
CA TYR A 158 16.34 -4.10 16.88
C TYR A 158 16.47 -2.63 16.43
N THR A 159 15.60 -1.74 16.90
CA THR A 159 15.55 -0.32 16.49
C THR A 159 16.87 0.41 16.68
N ASN A 160 17.60 0.16 17.81
CA ASN A 160 18.87 0.81 18.07
C ASN A 160 19.96 0.41 17.06
N GLN A 161 19.91 -0.81 16.52
CA GLN A 161 20.84 -1.28 15.49
C GLN A 161 20.53 -0.71 14.10
N LEU A 162 19.25 -0.37 13.87
CA LEU A 162 18.78 0.18 12.59
C LEU A 162 18.91 1.70 12.52
N GLN A 163 19.11 2.39 13.65
CA GLN A 163 19.31 3.84 13.71
C GLN A 163 20.77 4.20 13.45
N GLY A 164 21.04 4.80 12.30
CA GLY A 164 22.33 5.37 11.95
C GLY A 164 23.25 4.42 11.18
N ASP A 165 23.46 3.20 11.65
CA ASP A 165 24.34 2.25 10.99
C ASP A 165 23.57 1.34 10.03
N MET A 166 24.17 1.08 8.85
CA MET A 166 23.64 0.12 7.90
C MET A 166 23.87 -1.31 8.41
N VAL A 167 22.80 -2.08 8.52
CA VAL A 167 22.85 -3.50 8.89
C VAL A 167 22.54 -4.42 7.72
N ASN A 168 23.10 -5.64 7.74
CA ASN A 168 22.74 -6.66 6.78
C ASN A 168 21.39 -7.26 7.18
N ILE A 169 20.42 -7.18 6.26
CA ILE A 169 19.05 -7.64 6.45
C ILE A 169 18.82 -8.86 5.58
N GLN A 170 18.39 -9.95 6.20
CA GLN A 170 18.01 -11.18 5.53
C GLN A 170 16.57 -11.06 5.02
N MET A 171 16.38 -11.19 3.71
CA MET A 171 15.07 -11.21 3.08
C MET A 171 14.49 -12.64 3.03
N GLN A 172 13.19 -12.75 2.80
CA GLN A 172 12.52 -14.06 2.74
C GLN A 172 12.96 -14.92 1.55
N ASP A 173 13.37 -14.30 0.44
CA ASP A 173 13.91 -15.01 -0.72
C ASP A 173 15.35 -15.52 -0.52
N GLY A 174 15.93 -15.31 0.66
CA GLY A 174 17.30 -15.67 1.00
C GLY A 174 18.34 -14.62 0.59
N GLN A 175 17.96 -13.55 -0.10
CA GLN A 175 18.87 -12.47 -0.41
C GLN A 175 19.18 -11.62 0.83
N GLN A 176 20.30 -10.92 0.78
CA GLN A 176 20.68 -9.95 1.81
C GLN A 176 20.76 -8.56 1.18
N PHE A 177 20.29 -7.57 1.92
CA PHE A 177 20.56 -6.17 1.57
C PHE A 177 21.05 -5.41 2.80
N LYS A 178 21.72 -4.28 2.58
CA LYS A 178 22.10 -3.37 3.64
C LYS A 178 21.04 -2.29 3.76
N GLY A 179 20.53 -2.10 4.98
CA GLY A 179 19.48 -1.11 5.22
C GLY A 179 19.42 -0.66 6.66
N ASN A 180 18.77 0.43 6.88
CA ASN A 180 18.41 1.01 8.18
C ASN A 180 17.07 1.76 8.03
N ILE A 181 16.64 2.46 9.07
CA ILE A 181 15.39 3.23 9.07
C ILE A 181 15.40 4.35 8.01
N GLU A 182 16.54 5.00 7.79
CA GLU A 182 16.66 6.05 6.77
C GLU A 182 16.49 5.49 5.37
N SER A 183 17.17 4.37 5.06
CA SER A 183 17.01 3.69 3.77
C SER A 183 15.59 3.15 3.56
N GLN A 184 14.91 2.72 4.60
CA GLN A 184 13.48 2.38 4.53
C GLN A 184 12.63 3.60 4.10
N GLY A 185 12.88 4.76 4.70
CA GLY A 185 12.21 6.01 4.34
C GLY A 185 12.44 6.39 2.88
N GLU A 186 13.65 6.20 2.35
CA GLU A 186 13.96 6.45 0.93
C GLU A 186 13.21 5.49 0.00
N ILE A 187 13.14 4.21 0.33
CA ILE A 187 12.39 3.21 -0.44
C ILE A 187 10.90 3.54 -0.44
N ILE A 188 10.34 3.91 0.71
CA ILE A 188 8.94 4.33 0.82
C ILE A 188 8.66 5.54 -0.06
N ASN A 189 9.49 6.57 0.02
CA ASN A 189 9.36 7.76 -0.81
C ASN A 189 9.41 7.44 -2.31
N LYS A 190 10.27 6.52 -2.72
CA LYS A 190 10.34 6.06 -4.11
C LYS A 190 9.02 5.40 -4.53
N ILE A 191 8.52 4.45 -3.75
CA ILE A 191 7.28 3.72 -4.04
C ILE A 191 6.08 4.68 -4.11
N GLU A 192 5.92 5.55 -3.13
CA GLU A 192 4.82 6.50 -3.10
C GLU A 192 4.87 7.46 -4.30
N ARG A 193 6.04 7.96 -4.65
CA ARG A 193 6.24 8.82 -5.83
C ARG A 193 5.85 8.10 -7.12
N ASP A 194 6.30 6.85 -7.29
CA ASP A 194 6.04 6.07 -8.50
C ASP A 194 4.55 5.73 -8.61
N LEU A 195 3.88 5.37 -7.51
CA LEU A 195 2.44 5.12 -7.49
C LEU A 195 1.62 6.40 -7.73
N ALA A 196 2.04 7.54 -7.16
CA ALA A 196 1.39 8.83 -7.39
C ALA A 196 1.54 9.29 -8.85
N ALA A 197 2.71 9.10 -9.44
CA ALA A 197 2.92 9.38 -10.87
C ALA A 197 2.06 8.48 -11.78
N ASN A 198 2.00 7.19 -11.46
CA ASN A 198 1.17 6.23 -12.19
C ASN A 198 -0.32 6.55 -12.06
N PHE A 199 -0.78 7.03 -10.89
CA PHE A 199 -2.16 7.48 -10.71
C PHE A 199 -2.54 8.57 -11.72
N ILE A 200 -1.66 9.55 -11.93
CA ILE A 200 -1.90 10.63 -12.90
C ILE A 200 -1.80 10.11 -14.35
N ALA A 201 -0.82 9.26 -14.63
CA ALA A 201 -0.51 8.82 -16.00
C ALA A 201 -1.48 7.78 -16.57
N ASN A 202 -2.06 6.94 -15.71
CA ASN A 202 -2.81 5.76 -16.13
C ASN A 202 -4.34 5.91 -16.03
N ASN A 203 -4.80 7.00 -15.42
CA ASN A 203 -6.23 7.26 -15.30
C ASN A 203 -6.64 8.44 -16.20
N ASP A 204 -7.90 8.47 -16.59
CA ASP A 204 -8.42 9.64 -17.28
C ASP A 204 -8.44 10.88 -16.37
N THR A 205 -8.39 12.05 -16.97
CA THR A 205 -8.26 13.32 -16.26
C THR A 205 -9.42 13.55 -15.28
N ASP A 206 -10.63 13.17 -15.64
CA ASP A 206 -11.81 13.36 -14.78
C ASP A 206 -11.71 12.48 -13.52
N TYR A 207 -11.31 11.22 -13.67
CA TYR A 207 -11.08 10.33 -12.54
C TYR A 207 -9.98 10.85 -11.60
N VAL A 208 -8.87 11.33 -12.18
CA VAL A 208 -7.77 11.93 -11.41
C VAL A 208 -8.27 13.12 -10.61
N LEU A 209 -8.98 14.07 -11.24
CA LEU A 209 -9.47 15.28 -10.58
C LEU A 209 -10.56 15.02 -9.53
N GLN A 210 -11.30 13.91 -9.65
CA GLN A 210 -12.27 13.50 -8.63
C GLN A 210 -11.66 12.80 -7.43
N ASN A 211 -10.51 12.11 -7.60
CA ASN A 211 -9.95 11.22 -6.60
C ASN A 211 -8.61 11.66 -6.00
N TYR A 212 -7.96 12.73 -6.52
CA TYR A 212 -6.61 13.13 -6.07
C TYR A 212 -6.52 13.45 -4.58
N GLN A 213 -7.56 14.02 -3.98
CA GLN A 213 -7.56 14.33 -2.55
C GLN A 213 -7.41 13.06 -1.72
N LYS A 214 -8.15 12.01 -2.08
CA LYS A 214 -8.06 10.71 -1.44
C LYS A 214 -6.67 10.12 -1.56
N ILE A 215 -6.07 10.15 -2.75
CA ILE A 215 -4.71 9.66 -2.98
C ILE A 215 -3.69 10.47 -2.17
N SER A 216 -3.81 11.81 -2.14
CA SER A 216 -2.90 12.67 -1.40
C SER A 216 -2.85 12.41 0.10
N MET A 217 -3.91 11.81 0.67
CA MET A 217 -3.97 11.46 2.10
C MET A 217 -2.98 10.34 2.46
N TYR A 218 -2.64 9.47 1.51
CA TYR A 218 -1.76 8.32 1.72
C TYR A 218 -0.28 8.60 1.41
N LEU A 219 0.05 9.81 0.92
CA LEU A 219 1.43 10.24 0.72
C LEU A 219 2.02 10.72 2.05
N THR A 220 3.13 10.11 2.47
CA THR A 220 3.66 10.32 3.82
C THR A 220 4.55 11.54 3.95
N THR A 221 5.27 11.93 2.88
CA THR A 221 6.16 13.09 2.94
C THR A 221 5.49 14.39 2.48
N PRO A 222 5.65 15.50 3.22
CA PRO A 222 5.09 16.79 2.84
C PRO A 222 5.55 17.27 1.46
N GLN A 223 6.82 17.05 1.11
CA GLN A 223 7.36 17.47 -0.18
C GLN A 223 6.72 16.68 -1.33
N LEU A 224 6.57 15.36 -1.18
CA LEU A 224 5.93 14.52 -2.18
C LEU A 224 4.47 14.91 -2.38
N LYS A 225 3.76 15.13 -1.28
CA LYS A 225 2.38 15.60 -1.30
C LYS A 225 2.24 16.94 -2.03
N GLN A 226 3.14 17.89 -1.75
CA GLN A 226 3.16 19.18 -2.43
C GLN A 226 3.42 19.04 -3.94
N ASN A 227 4.41 18.22 -4.32
CA ASN A 227 4.73 17.96 -5.73
C ASN A 227 3.53 17.31 -6.47
N PHE A 228 2.86 16.36 -5.83
CA PHE A 228 1.65 15.73 -6.35
C PHE A 228 0.53 16.77 -6.56
N MET A 229 0.27 17.61 -5.58
CA MET A 229 -0.75 18.67 -5.66
C MET A 229 -0.45 19.69 -6.78
N ASN A 230 0.82 20.05 -6.97
CA ASN A 230 1.23 20.93 -8.07
C ASN A 230 0.92 20.28 -9.44
N ALA A 231 1.26 19.01 -9.62
CA ALA A 231 0.96 18.29 -10.86
C ALA A 231 -0.56 18.21 -11.14
N ILE A 232 -1.39 18.01 -10.11
CA ILE A 232 -2.85 18.06 -10.23
C ILE A 232 -3.35 19.45 -10.64
N GLN A 233 -2.77 20.51 -10.10
CA GLN A 233 -3.13 21.88 -10.47
C GLN A 233 -2.79 22.19 -11.93
N GLU A 234 -1.64 21.76 -12.41
CA GLU A 234 -1.24 21.87 -13.82
C GLU A 234 -2.22 21.14 -14.74
N LEU A 235 -2.58 19.89 -14.39
CA LEU A 235 -3.56 19.08 -15.12
C LEU A 235 -4.93 19.77 -15.22
N SER A 236 -5.44 20.29 -14.09
CA SER A 236 -6.72 21.00 -14.04
C SER A 236 -6.70 22.27 -14.90
N THR A 237 -5.59 23.02 -14.88
CA THR A 237 -5.43 24.23 -15.70
C THR A 237 -5.45 23.89 -17.19
N PHE A 238 -4.77 22.82 -17.58
CA PHE A 238 -4.74 22.34 -18.96
C PHE A 238 -6.14 21.96 -19.46
N GLN A 239 -6.90 21.21 -18.67
CA GLN A 239 -8.27 20.80 -19.02
C GLN A 239 -9.20 22.02 -19.19
N ASN A 240 -9.12 23.00 -18.29
CA ASN A 240 -9.91 24.23 -18.38
C ASN A 240 -9.62 25.02 -19.66
N ASN A 241 -8.35 25.12 -20.07
CA ASN A 241 -7.96 25.83 -21.29
C ASN A 241 -8.48 25.11 -22.55
N GLN A 242 -8.43 23.79 -22.60
CA GLN A 242 -8.99 23.03 -23.73
C GLN A 242 -10.51 23.22 -23.85
N SER A 243 -11.24 23.24 -22.75
CA SER A 243 -12.69 23.46 -22.73
C SER A 243 -13.06 24.86 -23.24
N ILE A 244 -12.27 25.87 -22.95
CA ILE A 244 -12.47 27.25 -23.43
C ILE A 244 -12.21 27.33 -24.95
N GLU A 245 -11.16 26.67 -25.45
CA GLU A 245 -10.85 26.66 -26.89
C GLU A 245 -11.93 25.94 -27.70
N GLN A 246 -12.46 24.81 -27.22
CA GLN A 246 -13.55 24.07 -27.85
C GLN A 246 -14.83 24.92 -27.92
N SER A 247 -15.23 25.53 -26.79
CA SER A 247 -16.41 26.41 -26.73
C SER A 247 -16.28 27.60 -27.68
N SER A 248 -15.06 28.18 -27.78
CA SER A 248 -14.79 29.31 -28.67
C SER A 248 -14.83 28.94 -30.15
N SER A 249 -14.52 27.69 -30.49
CA SER A 249 -14.59 27.16 -31.87
C SER A 249 -16.02 26.84 -32.32
N GLU A 250 -16.88 26.43 -31.38
CA GLU A 250 -18.31 26.16 -31.65
C GLU A 250 -19.13 27.45 -31.88
N ILE A 251 -18.79 28.53 -31.18
CA ILE A 251 -19.43 29.82 -31.34
C ILE A 251 -19.11 30.48 -32.71
N ARG A 252 -17.98 30.09 -33.30
CA ARG A 252 -17.55 30.64 -34.64
C ARG A 252 -18.07 29.87 -35.85
N ARG A 253 -18.83 28.82 -35.65
CA ARG A 253 -19.55 28.06 -36.69
C ARG A 253 -21.02 28.44 -36.74
#